data_08a4213a3e27dcc08cec96bee00fb8ff
#
_entry.id   08a4213a3e27dcc08cec96bee00fb8ff
#
_cell.length_a   1.000
_cell.length_b   1.000
_cell.length_c   1.000
_cell.angle_alpha   90.00
_cell.angle_beta   90.00
_cell.angle_gamma   90.00
#
_symmetry.space_group_name_H-M   'P 1'
#
loop_
_entity.id
_entity.type
_entity.pdbx_description
1 polymer ?
#
loop_
_entity_poly.entity_id
_entity_poly.type
_entity_poly.pdbx_seq_one_letter_code
_entity_poly.pdbx_strand_id
1 'polypeptide(L)' 'MFSKNLFKAKAVEKGYDMKQISNCLGISESTLYRKMSGNSDFTRNEIQLLRQFLSLSMEEIDAIFFAA' A
#
# COMPACT_ATOMS: atom_id res chain seq x y z
N MET A 1 9.62 2.79 7.64
CA MET A 1 8.32 3.29 8.11
C MET A 1 7.38 3.49 6.93
N PHE A 2 6.15 3.12 7.07
CA PHE A 2 5.19 3.26 5.98
C PHE A 2 4.78 4.73 5.77
N SER A 3 4.83 5.19 4.53
CA SER A 3 4.42 6.54 4.19
C SER A 3 3.00 6.54 3.61
N LYS A 4 2.05 6.91 4.43
CA LYS A 4 0.64 6.97 4.06
C LYS A 4 0.40 7.94 2.91
N ASN A 5 1.05 9.08 2.93
CA ASN A 5 0.86 10.12 1.90
C ASN A 5 1.39 9.67 0.55
N LEU A 6 2.56 9.06 0.51
CA LEU A 6 3.12 8.55 -0.74
C LEU A 6 2.27 7.41 -1.30
N PHE A 7 1.78 6.54 -0.43
CA PHE A 7 0.92 5.44 -0.84
C PHE A 7 -0.36 5.96 -1.48
N LYS A 8 -1.03 6.91 -0.82
CA LYS A 8 -2.25 7.49 -1.36
C LYS A 8 -2.02 8.21 -2.68
N ALA A 9 -0.92 8.94 -2.78
CA ALA A 9 -0.57 9.65 -4.02
C ALA A 9 -0.38 8.66 -5.17
N LYS A 10 0.28 7.54 -4.92
CA LYS A 10 0.46 6.51 -5.94
C LYS A 10 -0.86 5.87 -6.35
N ALA A 11 -1.72 5.60 -5.39
CA ALA A 11 -3.03 5.02 -5.69
C ALA A 11 -3.83 5.95 -6.60
N VAL A 12 -3.87 7.23 -6.28
CA VAL A 12 -4.56 8.23 -7.09
C VAL A 12 -3.94 8.33 -8.49
N GLU A 13 -2.61 8.38 -8.55
CA GLU A 13 -1.89 8.45 -9.82
C GLU A 13 -2.24 7.28 -10.73
N LYS A 14 -2.38 6.08 -10.17
CA LYS A 14 -2.72 4.88 -10.93
C LYS A 14 -4.22 4.70 -11.15
N GLY A 15 -5.05 5.54 -10.56
CA GLY A 15 -6.49 5.50 -10.74
C GLY A 15 -7.22 4.50 -9.85
N TYR A 16 -6.65 4.14 -8.70
CA TYR A 16 -7.25 3.17 -7.78
C TYR A 16 -7.67 3.84 -6.49
N ASP A 17 -8.81 3.39 -5.94
CA ASP A 17 -9.26 3.82 -4.62
C ASP A 17 -8.89 2.75 -3.57
N MET A 18 -9.16 3.07 -2.31
CA MET A 18 -8.82 2.16 -1.21
C MET A 18 -9.63 0.87 -1.25
N LYS A 19 -10.85 0.93 -1.76
CA LYS A 19 -11.68 -0.26 -1.90
C LYS A 19 -11.06 -1.25 -2.88
N GLN A 20 -10.59 -0.75 -4.02
CA GLN A 20 -9.94 -1.59 -5.03
C GLN A 20 -8.66 -2.20 -4.48
N ILE A 21 -7.88 -1.41 -3.73
CA ILE A 21 -6.65 -1.89 -3.13
C ILE A 21 -6.93 -2.96 -2.08
N SER A 22 -7.91 -2.74 -1.20
CA SER A 22 -8.26 -3.74 -0.20
C SER A 22 -8.72 -5.05 -0.85
N ASN A 23 -9.49 -4.95 -1.93
CA ASN A 23 -9.91 -6.13 -2.70
C ASN A 23 -8.71 -6.87 -3.29
N CYS A 24 -7.74 -6.14 -3.80
CA CYS A 24 -6.52 -6.73 -4.35
C CYS A 24 -5.77 -7.54 -3.29
N LEU A 25 -5.76 -7.04 -2.06
CA LEU A 25 -5.07 -7.70 -0.94
C LEU A 25 -5.91 -8.76 -0.26
N GLY A 26 -7.20 -8.85 -0.58
CA GLY A 26 -8.10 -9.80 0.06
C GLY A 26 -8.43 -9.44 1.49
N ILE A 27 -8.43 -8.17 1.84
CA ILE A 27 -8.72 -7.68 3.20
C ILE A 27 -9.83 -6.63 3.13
N SER A 28 -10.42 -6.30 4.29
CA SER A 28 -11.42 -5.24 4.36
C SER A 28 -10.75 -3.86 4.29
N GLU A 29 -11.52 -2.85 3.94
CA GLU A 29 -11.01 -1.48 3.96
C GLU A 29 -10.58 -1.06 5.37
N SER A 30 -11.31 -1.49 6.40
CA SER A 30 -10.94 -1.21 7.79
C SER A 30 -9.57 -1.77 8.12
N THR A 31 -9.30 -3.00 7.68
CA THR A 31 -7.99 -3.62 7.89
C THR A 31 -6.91 -2.87 7.14
N LEU A 32 -7.20 -2.45 5.89
CA LEU A 32 -6.25 -1.66 5.12
C LEU A 32 -5.89 -0.37 5.83
N TYR A 33 -6.89 0.37 6.32
CA TYR A 33 -6.63 1.63 7.04
C TYR A 33 -5.83 1.42 8.31
N ARG A 34 -6.07 0.32 9.03
CA ARG A 34 -5.28 0.00 10.22
C ARG A 34 -3.81 -0.26 9.88
N LYS A 35 -3.55 -0.95 8.78
CA LYS A 35 -2.18 -1.15 8.31
C LYS A 35 -1.54 0.17 7.89
N MET A 36 -2.30 1.03 7.21
CA MET A 36 -1.80 2.33 6.77
C MET A 36 -1.49 3.26 7.93
N SER A 37 -2.21 3.15 9.04
CA SER A 37 -1.97 4.01 10.20
C SER A 37 -0.96 3.45 11.19
N GLY A 38 -0.36 2.29 10.89
CA GLY A 38 0.68 1.72 11.73
C GLY A 38 0.21 0.80 12.83
N ASN A 39 -1.11 0.57 12.95
CA ASN A 39 -1.65 -0.35 13.94
C ASN A 39 -1.35 -1.81 13.60
N SER A 40 -1.02 -2.07 12.35
CA SER A 40 -0.72 -3.40 11.86
C SER A 40 0.28 -3.23 10.73
N ASP A 41 1.15 -4.21 10.52
CA ASP A 41 2.14 -4.14 9.45
C ASP A 41 1.62 -4.79 8.18
N PHE A 42 2.10 -4.29 7.03
CA PHE A 42 1.90 -4.99 5.77
C PHE A 42 2.79 -6.23 5.75
N THR A 43 2.23 -7.34 5.31
CA THR A 43 3.02 -8.56 5.16
C THR A 43 3.86 -8.46 3.89
N ARG A 44 4.91 -9.28 3.81
CA ARG A 44 5.74 -9.36 2.61
C ARG A 44 4.91 -9.67 1.37
N ASN A 45 3.97 -10.60 1.49
CA ASN A 45 3.11 -10.97 0.37
C ASN A 45 2.22 -9.80 -0.07
N GLU A 46 1.70 -9.04 0.88
CA GLU A 46 0.89 -7.87 0.58
C GLU A 46 1.69 -6.80 -0.14
N ILE A 47 2.92 -6.57 0.28
CA ILE A 47 3.80 -5.61 -0.38
C ILE A 47 4.07 -6.03 -1.82
N GLN A 48 4.30 -7.31 -2.06
CA GLN A 48 4.51 -7.81 -3.42
C GLN A 48 3.27 -7.66 -4.29
N LEU A 49 2.09 -7.92 -3.74
CA LEU A 49 0.84 -7.73 -4.46
C LEU A 49 0.64 -6.26 -4.83
N LEU A 50 0.91 -5.35 -3.89
CA LEU A 50 0.81 -3.92 -4.16
C LEU A 50 1.82 -3.47 -5.19
N ARG A 51 3.05 -4.00 -5.13
CA ARG A 51 4.06 -3.70 -6.13
C ARG A 51 3.58 -4.02 -7.53
N GLN A 52 2.99 -5.19 -7.70
CA GLN A 52 2.47 -5.62 -9.00
C GLN A 52 1.23 -4.82 -9.40
N PHE A 53 0.30 -4.65 -8.47
CA PHE A 53 -0.96 -3.98 -8.73
C PHE A 53 -0.77 -2.52 -9.12
N LEU A 54 0.11 -1.81 -8.42
CA LEU A 54 0.39 -0.40 -8.65
C LEU A 54 1.61 -0.17 -9.56
N SER A 55 2.24 -1.23 -10.03
CA SER A 55 3.44 -1.15 -10.87
C SER A 55 4.53 -0.29 -10.23
N LEU A 56 4.84 -0.57 -8.96
CA LEU A 56 5.81 0.20 -8.21
C LEU A 56 7.23 -0.26 -8.50
N SER A 57 8.15 0.69 -8.62
CA SER A 57 9.58 0.39 -8.71
C SER A 57 10.12 0.03 -7.34
N MET A 58 11.34 -0.54 -7.29
CA MET A 58 12.00 -0.82 -6.02
C MET A 58 12.21 0.46 -5.20
N GLU A 59 12.54 1.56 -5.87
CA GLU A 59 12.72 2.85 -5.21
C GLU A 59 11.42 3.32 -4.58
N GLU A 60 10.29 3.14 -5.28
CA GLU A 60 8.98 3.50 -4.76
C GLU A 60 8.57 2.62 -3.58
N ILE A 61 8.86 1.33 -3.66
CA ILE A 61 8.62 0.41 -2.55
C ILE A 61 9.40 0.85 -1.32
N ASP A 62 10.69 1.17 -1.49
CA ASP A 62 11.52 1.63 -0.38
C ASP A 62 10.98 2.94 0.20
N ALA A 63 10.59 3.89 -0.64
CA ALA A 63 10.09 5.18 -0.18
C ALA A 63 8.76 5.03 0.57
N ILE A 64 7.89 4.14 0.11
CA ILE A 64 6.56 3.97 0.71
C ILE A 64 6.61 3.13 1.98
N PHE A 65 7.32 2.00 1.94
CA PHE A 65 7.22 1.00 3.01
C PHE A 65 8.39 1.01 3.99
N PHE A 66 9.58 1.43 3.57
CA PHE A 66 10.80 1.25 4.36
C PHE A 66 11.58 2.53 4.66
N ALA A 67 11.18 3.67 4.11
CA ALA A 67 11.89 4.92 4.37
C ALA A 67 11.80 5.30 5.86
N ALA A 68 12.90 5.78 6.39
CA ALA A 68 12.96 6.24 7.77
C ALA A 68 12.25 7.58 7.94
#